data_79f7727b92dde4e50ffdd41401a7197f
#
_entry.id   79f7727b92dde4e50ffdd41401a7197f
#
_cell.length_a   1.000
_cell.length_b   1.000
_cell.length_c   1.000
_cell.angle_alpha   90.00
_cell.angle_beta   90.00
_cell.angle_gamma   90.00
#
_symmetry.space_group_name_H-M   'P 1'
#
loop_
_entity.id
_entity.type
_entity.pdbx_description
1 polymer ?
#
loop_
_entity_poly.entity_id
_entity_poly.type
_entity_poly.pdbx_seq_one_letter_code
_entity_poly.pdbx_strand_id
1 'polypeptide(L)'
;MPWSGVASGVAQAAADRRPGGVEHPHGERKSVRRSRWLGELRDQSAVRTLTIGDTRLTYVVDAAMELDPVGFFPAVPDSYWRDRPEALTRSGRVAASAGGVLVERGGRRLLIDVGLGSNVLSAPLGVSRGGALLRTLRALRVPPESIDTVAFTHLHTDHTGLGFIRDRHPVPRKAFPRADYLVAGAEWAPFWRGDVLVGAPSWDDFMVPMSRVLRRFDDHAEVWPGVTALITPGHSPGHTTYVVSASDGRRIVVFGDAFHTPAQLTRPDWPSGPDVDTTGVIEARTTLLAQLRAPRTYGFGFHFGDQAFGRLVRDHTGDGEQWQPVPARKLLPTPIRLP
;
A
#
# COMPACT_ATOMS: atom_id res chain seq x y z
N MET A 1 -46.63 -15.96 72.11
CA MET A 1 -47.11 -17.24 72.69
C MET A 1 -47.83 -18.05 71.60
N PRO A 2 -47.66 -19.35 71.51
CA PRO A 2 -46.44 -20.14 71.54
C PRO A 2 -46.35 -21.25 70.46
N TRP A 3 -45.26 -21.94 70.44
CA TRP A 3 -44.98 -23.37 70.26
C TRP A 3 -45.03 -23.93 68.82
N SER A 4 -44.11 -24.62 68.46
CA SER A 4 -43.21 -25.79 68.67
C SER A 4 -43.46 -26.77 67.55
N GLY A 5 -42.58 -27.50 67.00
CA GLY A 5 -41.49 -28.28 67.39
C GLY A 5 -40.92 -29.10 66.24
N VAL A 6 -39.68 -29.37 66.36
CA VAL A 6 -38.95 -30.66 66.43
C VAL A 6 -39.04 -31.56 65.18
N ALA A 7 -37.95 -31.78 64.56
CA ALA A 7 -36.86 -32.70 64.54
C ALA A 7 -36.69 -33.57 63.29
N SER A 8 -35.45 -33.59 62.88
CA SER A 8 -34.58 -34.73 62.48
C SER A 8 -34.81 -35.45 61.15
N GLY A 9 -33.76 -35.56 60.43
CA GLY A 9 -33.55 -36.50 59.32
C GLY A 9 -32.26 -36.29 58.59
N VAL A 10 -31.16 -36.83 59.14
CA VAL A 10 -29.84 -36.86 58.46
C VAL A 10 -29.89 -37.92 57.37
N ALA A 11 -29.51 -37.57 56.15
CA ALA A 11 -29.01 -38.53 55.19
C ALA A 11 -27.96 -37.84 54.28
N GLN A 12 -26.76 -38.33 54.43
CA GLN A 12 -25.55 -38.02 53.64
C GLN A 12 -25.73 -38.59 52.23
N ALA A 13 -25.50 -37.75 51.19
CA ALA A 13 -25.21 -38.22 49.85
C ALA A 13 -24.04 -37.44 49.30
N ALA A 14 -22.97 -38.14 49.03
CA ALA A 14 -21.73 -37.63 48.46
C ALA A 14 -21.97 -37.07 47.04
N ALA A 15 -21.59 -35.81 46.80
CA ALA A 15 -21.62 -35.21 45.51
C ALA A 15 -20.25 -35.39 44.83
N ASP A 16 -20.29 -36.06 43.73
CA ASP A 16 -19.24 -36.26 42.74
C ASP A 16 -18.89 -34.91 42.10
N ARG A 17 -17.75 -34.33 42.46
CA ARG A 17 -17.19 -33.12 41.78
C ARG A 17 -16.36 -33.58 40.59
N ARG A 18 -16.94 -33.51 39.39
CA ARG A 18 -16.15 -33.51 38.13
C ARG A 18 -15.39 -32.18 37.99
N PRO A 19 -14.10 -32.18 37.63
CA PRO A 19 -13.36 -30.97 37.39
C PRO A 19 -13.85 -30.31 36.10
N GLY A 20 -14.15 -29.02 36.20
CA GLY A 20 -14.55 -28.18 35.08
C GLY A 20 -13.51 -28.20 33.96
N GLY A 21 -13.99 -28.51 32.77
CA GLY A 21 -13.18 -28.42 31.55
C GLY A 21 -12.78 -26.98 31.33
N VAL A 22 -11.47 -26.76 31.18
CA VAL A 22 -10.90 -25.49 30.70
C VAL A 22 -11.30 -25.35 29.25
N GLU A 23 -12.24 -24.47 28.94
CA GLU A 23 -12.50 -24.02 27.59
C GLU A 23 -11.26 -23.30 27.06
N HIS A 24 -10.52 -23.96 26.21
CA HIS A 24 -9.46 -23.30 25.45
C HIS A 24 -10.08 -22.35 24.43
N PRO A 25 -9.62 -21.08 24.32
CA PRO A 25 -10.22 -20.09 23.45
C PRO A 25 -9.94 -20.44 21.98
N HIS A 26 -10.89 -21.11 21.32
CA HIS A 26 -10.88 -21.34 19.87
C HIS A 26 -10.88 -20.04 19.05
N GLY A 27 -11.17 -18.90 19.68
CA GLY A 27 -11.16 -17.57 19.08
C GLY A 27 -9.76 -17.05 18.72
N GLU A 28 -8.77 -17.21 19.61
CA GLU A 28 -7.41 -16.69 19.40
C GLU A 28 -6.66 -17.36 18.25
N ARG A 29 -6.81 -18.66 18.06
CA ARG A 29 -6.15 -19.37 16.96
C ARG A 29 -6.69 -18.99 15.59
N LYS A 30 -7.97 -18.63 15.46
CA LYS A 30 -8.56 -18.14 14.21
C LYS A 30 -8.11 -16.71 13.92
N SER A 31 -8.00 -15.85 14.94
CA SER A 31 -7.54 -14.47 14.83
C SER A 31 -6.06 -14.40 14.40
N VAL A 32 -5.18 -15.17 15.05
CA VAL A 32 -3.74 -15.25 14.70
C VAL A 32 -3.51 -15.82 13.29
N ARG A 33 -4.32 -16.79 12.85
CA ARG A 33 -4.26 -17.30 11.47
C ARG A 33 -4.73 -16.25 10.46
N ARG A 34 -5.75 -15.47 10.79
CA ARG A 34 -6.30 -14.43 9.92
C ARG A 34 -5.30 -13.27 9.71
N SER A 35 -4.65 -12.79 10.79
CA SER A 35 -3.65 -11.71 10.73
C SER A 35 -2.42 -12.09 9.89
N ARG A 36 -2.03 -13.35 9.87
CA ARG A 36 -0.90 -13.84 9.08
C ARG A 36 -1.09 -13.68 7.56
N TRP A 37 -2.34 -13.70 7.08
CA TRP A 37 -2.68 -13.57 5.66
C TRP A 37 -3.15 -12.18 5.26
N LEU A 38 -3.76 -11.45 6.19
CA LEU A 38 -4.38 -10.17 5.88
C LEU A 38 -3.50 -8.97 6.29
N GLY A 39 -2.61 -9.13 7.28
CA GLY A 39 -1.87 -8.02 7.88
C GLY A 39 -2.73 -7.13 8.77
N GLU A 40 -2.11 -6.10 9.35
CA GLU A 40 -2.80 -5.08 10.15
C GLU A 40 -2.51 -3.70 9.57
N LEU A 41 -3.50 -2.81 9.59
CA LEU A 41 -3.38 -1.46 9.01
C LEU A 41 -2.31 -0.62 9.74
N ARG A 42 -2.16 -0.84 11.05
CA ARG A 42 -1.18 -0.14 11.91
C ARG A 42 0.26 -0.65 11.79
N ASP A 43 0.52 -1.67 10.98
CA ASP A 43 1.87 -2.20 10.74
C ASP A 43 2.39 -1.75 9.37
N GLN A 44 3.70 -1.53 9.25
CA GLN A 44 4.33 -1.38 7.94
C GLN A 44 4.25 -2.69 7.15
N SER A 45 4.14 -2.57 5.84
CA SER A 45 3.91 -3.73 4.98
C SER A 45 5.04 -4.78 5.08
N ALA A 46 4.63 -6.03 5.17
CA ALA A 46 5.47 -7.16 4.80
C ALA A 46 5.53 -7.29 3.27
N VAL A 47 6.51 -8.05 2.78
CA VAL A 47 6.55 -8.42 1.35
C VAL A 47 5.46 -9.44 1.08
N ARG A 48 4.42 -9.02 0.37
CA ARG A 48 3.22 -9.82 0.10
C ARG A 48 3.01 -10.04 -1.39
N THR A 49 2.42 -11.17 -1.75
CA THR A 49 2.09 -11.50 -3.14
C THR A 49 0.63 -11.94 -3.27
N LEU A 50 0.00 -11.48 -4.35
CA LEU A 50 -1.33 -11.88 -4.78
C LEU A 50 -1.25 -12.39 -6.22
N THR A 51 -1.91 -13.51 -6.50
CA THR A 51 -2.00 -14.07 -7.87
C THR A 51 -3.44 -14.02 -8.35
N ILE A 52 -3.65 -13.44 -9.52
CA ILE A 52 -4.92 -13.44 -10.25
C ILE A 52 -4.67 -14.06 -11.63
N GLY A 53 -5.42 -15.11 -11.98
CA GLY A 53 -5.22 -15.81 -13.25
C GLY A 53 -3.75 -16.19 -13.48
N ASP A 54 -3.21 -15.74 -14.59
CA ASP A 54 -1.84 -15.93 -15.04
C ASP A 54 -0.84 -14.87 -14.52
N THR A 55 -1.29 -13.95 -13.68
CA THR A 55 -0.51 -12.79 -13.26
C THR A 55 -0.24 -12.80 -11.76
N ARG A 56 1.02 -12.65 -11.39
CA ARG A 56 1.46 -12.51 -10.00
C ARG A 56 1.90 -11.07 -9.73
N LEU A 57 1.34 -10.46 -8.69
CA LEU A 57 1.76 -9.15 -8.19
C LEU A 57 2.43 -9.33 -6.83
N THR A 58 3.61 -8.78 -6.66
CA THR A 58 4.35 -8.81 -5.39
C THR A 58 4.68 -7.39 -4.96
N TYR A 59 4.26 -6.99 -3.76
CA TYR A 59 4.72 -5.73 -3.16
C TYR A 59 6.16 -5.91 -2.66
N VAL A 60 7.09 -5.34 -3.38
CA VAL A 60 8.53 -5.32 -3.06
C VAL A 60 8.80 -4.10 -2.20
N VAL A 61 8.70 -4.27 -0.89
CA VAL A 61 8.85 -3.17 0.08
C VAL A 61 10.29 -2.67 0.10
N ASP A 62 10.44 -1.35 0.04
CA ASP A 62 11.70 -0.61 0.15
C ASP A 62 11.85 0.11 1.47
N ALA A 63 10.79 0.80 1.92
CA ALA A 63 10.81 1.70 3.06
C ALA A 63 9.70 1.43 4.06
N ALA A 64 10.02 1.62 5.35
CA ALA A 64 9.08 1.80 6.42
C ALA A 64 8.81 3.29 6.59
N MET A 65 7.55 3.67 6.78
CA MET A 65 7.10 5.04 6.94
C MET A 65 6.05 5.13 8.04
N GLU A 66 6.01 6.26 8.72
CA GLU A 66 4.91 6.67 9.59
C GLU A 66 4.51 8.08 9.23
N LEU A 67 3.29 8.25 8.70
CA LEU A 67 2.75 9.52 8.26
C LEU A 67 2.12 10.24 9.46
N ASP A 68 2.37 11.53 9.56
CA ASP A 68 1.80 12.35 10.63
C ASP A 68 0.29 12.58 10.37
N PRO A 69 -0.61 12.27 11.32
CA PRO A 69 -2.06 12.42 11.10
C PRO A 69 -2.51 13.85 10.79
N VAL A 70 -1.81 14.85 11.31
CA VAL A 70 -2.15 16.27 11.12
C VAL A 70 -1.41 16.85 9.92
N GLY A 71 -0.10 16.64 9.84
CA GLY A 71 0.73 17.21 8.77
C GLY A 71 0.49 16.57 7.41
N PHE A 72 0.24 15.26 7.39
CA PHE A 72 0.00 14.55 6.13
C PHE A 72 -1.49 14.51 5.74
N PHE A 73 -2.42 14.49 6.71
CA PHE A 73 -3.86 14.41 6.50
C PHE A 73 -4.62 15.60 7.10
N PRO A 74 -4.34 16.84 6.68
CA PRO A 74 -4.84 18.04 7.35
C PRO A 74 -6.37 18.18 7.31
N ALA A 75 -7.06 17.50 6.40
CA ALA A 75 -8.50 17.51 6.28
C ALA A 75 -9.22 16.42 7.12
N VAL A 76 -8.46 15.49 7.70
CA VAL A 76 -9.02 14.42 8.54
C VAL A 76 -9.19 14.92 9.96
N PRO A 77 -10.41 14.96 10.53
CA PRO A 77 -10.61 15.45 11.89
C PRO A 77 -9.96 14.52 12.92
N ASP A 78 -9.43 15.08 14.00
CA ASP A 78 -8.81 14.33 15.11
C ASP A 78 -9.73 13.25 15.70
N SER A 79 -11.06 13.50 15.69
CA SER A 79 -12.05 12.53 16.15
C SER A 79 -12.01 11.24 15.33
N TYR A 80 -11.76 11.33 14.02
CA TYR A 80 -11.66 10.15 13.16
C TYR A 80 -10.55 9.19 13.65
N TRP A 81 -9.40 9.72 13.97
CA TRP A 81 -8.26 8.92 14.46
C TRP A 81 -8.48 8.40 15.87
N ARG A 82 -9.06 9.21 16.77
CA ARG A 82 -9.42 8.77 18.14
C ARG A 82 -10.41 7.61 18.14
N ASP A 83 -11.36 7.62 17.21
CA ASP A 83 -12.40 6.59 17.10
C ASP A 83 -11.89 5.32 16.39
N ARG A 84 -10.67 5.35 15.81
CA ARG A 84 -10.06 4.25 15.04
C ARG A 84 -8.59 4.01 15.43
N PRO A 85 -8.33 3.68 16.68
CA PRO A 85 -6.95 3.47 17.16
C PRO A 85 -6.24 2.32 16.43
N GLU A 86 -6.99 1.39 15.82
CA GLU A 86 -6.45 0.32 14.98
C GLU A 86 -5.82 0.81 13.67
N ALA A 87 -6.09 2.05 13.25
CA ALA A 87 -5.47 2.69 12.08
C ALA A 87 -4.12 3.33 12.40
N LEU A 88 -3.79 3.47 13.68
CA LEU A 88 -2.58 4.15 14.14
C LEU A 88 -1.56 3.17 14.72
N THR A 89 -0.28 3.47 14.51
CA THR A 89 0.85 2.81 15.18
C THR A 89 0.85 3.15 16.67
N ARG A 90 1.74 2.53 17.42
CA ARG A 90 1.94 2.86 18.85
C ARG A 90 2.42 4.30 19.08
N SER A 91 3.06 4.90 18.07
CA SER A 91 3.50 6.30 18.11
C SER A 91 2.37 7.29 17.80
N GLY A 92 1.13 6.82 17.52
CA GLY A 92 -0.01 7.64 17.13
C GLY A 92 0.06 8.15 15.70
N ARG A 93 0.85 7.52 14.81
CA ARG A 93 0.98 7.86 13.40
C ARG A 93 0.34 6.80 12.51
N VAL A 94 0.08 7.15 11.26
CA VAL A 94 -0.45 6.21 10.25
C VAL A 94 0.72 5.40 9.68
N ALA A 95 0.65 4.07 9.82
CA ALA A 95 1.66 3.18 9.24
C ALA A 95 1.57 3.20 7.72
N ALA A 96 2.71 3.37 7.07
CA ALA A 96 2.83 3.32 5.63
C ALA A 96 4.13 2.61 5.21
N SER A 97 4.24 2.27 3.95
CA SER A 97 5.44 1.74 3.34
C SER A 97 5.60 2.33 1.94
N ALA A 98 6.82 2.43 1.43
CA ALA A 98 7.09 2.69 0.03
C ALA A 98 7.84 1.50 -0.59
N GLY A 99 7.74 1.36 -1.91
CA GLY A 99 8.36 0.24 -2.62
C GLY A 99 7.94 0.19 -4.07
N GLY A 100 7.97 -1.00 -4.66
CA GLY A 100 7.48 -1.23 -6.03
C GLY A 100 6.56 -2.44 -6.10
N VAL A 101 5.64 -2.42 -7.06
CA VAL A 101 4.81 -3.59 -7.39
C VAL A 101 5.43 -4.34 -8.54
N LEU A 102 5.99 -5.50 -8.25
CA LEU A 102 6.49 -6.42 -9.27
C LEU A 102 5.33 -7.21 -9.87
N VAL A 103 5.06 -7.00 -11.15
CA VAL A 103 4.09 -7.74 -11.94
C VAL A 103 4.83 -8.77 -12.80
N GLU A 104 4.46 -10.04 -12.66
CA GLU A 104 5.08 -11.15 -13.39
C GLU A 104 4.01 -11.92 -14.20
N ARG A 105 4.25 -12.09 -15.49
CA ARG A 105 3.40 -12.86 -16.42
C ARG A 105 4.25 -13.41 -17.58
N GLY A 106 4.09 -14.68 -17.90
CA GLY A 106 4.72 -15.29 -19.09
C GLY A 106 6.25 -15.13 -19.12
N GLY A 107 6.92 -15.13 -17.98
CA GLY A 107 8.37 -14.94 -17.87
C GLY A 107 8.83 -13.48 -17.98
N ARG A 108 7.94 -12.53 -18.23
CA ARG A 108 8.23 -11.08 -18.27
C ARG A 108 7.96 -10.42 -16.92
N ARG A 109 8.61 -9.27 -16.68
CA ARG A 109 8.56 -8.54 -15.42
C ARG A 109 8.43 -7.03 -15.63
N LEU A 110 7.36 -6.46 -15.08
CA LEU A 110 7.17 -5.03 -14.93
C LEU A 110 7.33 -4.68 -13.44
N LEU A 111 8.05 -3.62 -13.13
CA LEU A 111 8.10 -3.03 -11.81
C LEU A 111 7.42 -1.66 -11.84
N ILE A 112 6.33 -1.50 -11.09
CA ILE A 112 5.62 -0.23 -10.92
C ILE A 112 6.20 0.44 -9.67
N ASP A 113 6.85 1.58 -9.84
CA ASP A 113 7.61 2.33 -8.85
C ASP A 113 8.83 1.58 -8.26
N VAL A 114 9.72 2.33 -7.63
CA VAL A 114 11.01 1.82 -7.16
C VAL A 114 11.39 2.30 -5.75
N GLY A 115 10.41 2.73 -4.98
CA GLY A 115 10.58 3.07 -3.57
C GLY A 115 11.30 4.38 -3.29
N LEU A 116 11.63 4.58 -2.02
CA LEU A 116 12.21 5.81 -1.44
C LEU A 116 13.75 5.86 -1.60
N GLY A 117 14.41 4.71 -1.64
CA GLY A 117 15.87 4.65 -1.64
C GLY A 117 16.47 5.22 -0.36
N SER A 118 17.47 6.09 -0.52
CA SER A 118 18.13 6.80 0.58
C SER A 118 17.45 8.12 0.96
N ASN A 119 16.37 8.52 0.26
CA ASN A 119 15.62 9.71 0.60
C ASN A 119 14.91 9.54 1.96
N VAL A 120 14.50 10.65 2.54
CA VAL A 120 13.81 10.68 3.82
C VAL A 120 12.56 11.56 3.72
N LEU A 121 11.48 11.11 4.34
CA LEU A 121 10.33 11.93 4.62
C LEU A 121 10.66 12.78 5.86
N SER A 122 10.41 14.07 5.79
CA SER A 122 10.71 15.00 6.87
C SER A 122 9.43 15.61 7.46
N ALA A 123 9.56 16.16 8.68
CA ALA A 123 8.50 16.93 9.30
C ALA A 123 8.03 18.08 8.37
N PRO A 124 6.72 18.44 8.38
CA PRO A 124 5.67 17.88 9.22
C PRO A 124 4.99 16.59 8.69
N LEU A 125 5.45 16.03 7.57
CA LEU A 125 4.74 14.95 6.87
C LEU A 125 4.88 13.59 7.58
N GLY A 126 5.96 13.37 8.32
CA GLY A 126 6.17 12.11 9.01
C GLY A 126 7.64 11.74 9.18
N VAL A 127 7.91 10.43 9.30
CA VAL A 127 9.25 9.85 9.38
C VAL A 127 9.35 8.65 8.46
N SER A 128 10.54 8.39 7.92
CA SER A 128 10.77 7.26 7.03
C SER A 128 12.19 6.70 7.14
N ARG A 129 12.34 5.47 6.70
CA ARG A 129 13.63 4.81 6.47
C ARG A 129 13.51 3.86 5.28
N GLY A 130 14.33 4.05 4.25
CA GLY A 130 14.29 3.30 3.00
C GLY A 130 15.60 2.63 2.63
N GLY A 131 15.70 2.17 1.36
CA GLY A 131 16.88 1.54 0.77
C GLY A 131 16.91 0.01 0.86
N ALA A 132 15.74 -0.63 0.99
CA ALA A 132 15.66 -2.09 1.06
C ALA A 132 15.34 -2.77 -0.28
N LEU A 133 14.86 -2.05 -1.32
CA LEU A 133 14.28 -2.63 -2.55
C LEU A 133 15.19 -3.66 -3.21
N LEU A 134 16.44 -3.31 -3.50
CA LEU A 134 17.38 -4.23 -4.17
C LEU A 134 17.70 -5.44 -3.31
N ARG A 135 17.79 -5.29 -1.98
CA ARG A 135 17.95 -6.39 -1.05
C ARG A 135 16.72 -7.29 -1.01
N THR A 136 15.53 -6.70 -1.05
CA THR A 136 14.24 -7.41 -1.11
C THR A 136 14.13 -8.20 -2.40
N LEU A 137 14.41 -7.58 -3.56
CA LEU A 137 14.45 -8.28 -4.85
C LEU A 137 15.43 -9.46 -4.84
N ARG A 138 16.64 -9.26 -4.28
CA ARG A 138 17.62 -10.35 -4.14
C ARG A 138 17.10 -11.50 -3.29
N ALA A 139 16.42 -11.21 -2.17
CA ALA A 139 15.81 -12.23 -1.31
C ALA A 139 14.67 -12.98 -2.02
N LEU A 140 13.97 -12.33 -2.96
CA LEU A 140 12.96 -12.92 -3.83
C LEU A 140 13.58 -13.67 -5.04
N ARG A 141 14.91 -13.66 -5.19
CA ARG A 141 15.63 -14.21 -6.36
C ARG A 141 15.24 -13.56 -7.68
N VAL A 142 14.97 -12.27 -7.65
CA VAL A 142 14.67 -11.44 -8.82
C VAL A 142 15.85 -10.49 -9.06
N PRO A 143 16.75 -10.81 -9.97
CA PRO A 143 17.87 -9.92 -10.27
C PRO A 143 17.39 -8.67 -11.01
N PRO A 144 17.95 -7.47 -10.77
CA PRO A 144 17.54 -6.23 -11.44
C PRO A 144 17.58 -6.32 -12.98
N GLU A 145 18.50 -7.11 -13.53
CA GLU A 145 18.64 -7.32 -14.97
C GLU A 145 17.49 -8.11 -15.60
N SER A 146 16.64 -8.73 -14.77
CA SER A 146 15.46 -9.49 -15.22
C SER A 146 14.19 -8.65 -15.29
N ILE A 147 14.25 -7.37 -14.92
CA ILE A 147 13.14 -6.44 -15.06
C ILE A 147 13.17 -5.87 -16.48
N ASP A 148 12.06 -6.05 -17.22
CA ASP A 148 11.93 -5.60 -18.60
C ASP A 148 11.45 -4.15 -18.69
N THR A 149 10.65 -3.72 -17.71
CA THR A 149 10.01 -2.40 -17.70
C THR A 149 9.93 -1.88 -16.27
N VAL A 150 10.24 -0.61 -16.09
CA VAL A 150 9.91 0.17 -14.88
C VAL A 150 8.91 1.25 -15.30
N ALA A 151 7.76 1.31 -14.65
CA ALA A 151 6.74 2.32 -14.91
C ALA A 151 6.48 3.10 -13.62
N PHE A 152 6.48 4.43 -13.71
CA PHE A 152 6.25 5.28 -12.55
C PHE A 152 4.79 5.71 -12.49
N THR A 153 4.18 5.61 -11.29
CA THR A 153 2.87 6.20 -11.03
C THR A 153 2.96 7.71 -11.08
N HIS A 154 3.99 8.26 -10.47
CA HIS A 154 4.32 9.67 -10.46
C HIS A 154 5.78 9.87 -10.02
N LEU A 155 6.23 11.12 -9.93
CA LEU A 155 7.65 11.41 -9.75
C LEU A 155 8.03 11.90 -8.34
N HIS A 156 7.26 11.60 -7.30
CA HIS A 156 7.72 11.84 -5.93
C HIS A 156 8.87 10.89 -5.53
N THR A 157 9.67 11.34 -4.57
CA THR A 157 10.92 10.65 -4.16
C THR A 157 10.70 9.26 -3.60
N ASP A 158 9.56 8.97 -3.00
CA ASP A 158 9.23 7.65 -2.45
C ASP A 158 8.73 6.64 -3.50
N HIS A 159 8.58 7.09 -4.75
CA HIS A 159 8.30 6.25 -5.92
C HIS A 159 9.49 6.15 -6.88
N THR A 160 10.45 7.10 -6.82
CA THR A 160 11.56 7.23 -7.77
C THR A 160 12.93 6.91 -7.16
N GLY A 161 13.03 6.77 -5.84
CA GLY A 161 14.27 6.78 -5.07
C GLY A 161 15.36 5.80 -5.49
N LEU A 162 14.99 4.66 -6.09
CA LEU A 162 15.92 3.67 -6.64
C LEU A 162 15.83 3.53 -8.18
N GLY A 163 15.38 4.56 -8.87
CA GLY A 163 15.40 4.59 -10.34
C GLY A 163 16.82 4.58 -10.91
N PHE A 164 17.72 5.28 -10.26
CA PHE A 164 19.14 5.36 -10.63
C PHE A 164 20.04 5.12 -9.41
N ILE A 165 21.23 4.62 -9.67
CA ILE A 165 22.27 4.37 -8.67
C ILE A 165 23.47 5.25 -8.98
N ARG A 166 23.86 6.08 -8.01
CA ARG A 166 25.15 6.77 -8.00
C ARG A 166 26.14 5.87 -7.26
N ASP A 167 27.04 5.29 -8.00
CA ASP A 167 28.21 4.57 -7.47
C ASP A 167 29.50 5.38 -7.66
N ARG A 168 30.59 4.76 -8.05
CA ARG A 168 31.88 5.43 -8.34
C ARG A 168 31.87 6.17 -9.68
N HIS A 169 30.84 5.99 -10.51
CA HIS A 169 30.73 6.71 -11.78
C HIS A 169 30.19 8.12 -11.55
N PRO A 170 30.67 9.11 -12.30
CA PRO A 170 30.25 10.50 -12.16
C PRO A 170 28.76 10.69 -12.53
N VAL A 171 28.22 9.84 -13.40
CA VAL A 171 26.81 9.89 -13.85
C VAL A 171 26.06 8.70 -13.28
N PRO A 172 24.89 8.92 -12.65
CA PRO A 172 24.03 7.85 -12.18
C PRO A 172 23.59 6.93 -13.33
N ARG A 173 23.52 5.63 -13.07
CA ARG A 173 23.08 4.63 -14.05
C ARG A 173 21.79 3.97 -13.60
N LYS A 174 20.99 3.47 -14.55
CA LYS A 174 19.75 2.76 -14.25
C LYS A 174 19.99 1.66 -13.22
N ALA A 175 19.14 1.58 -12.18
CA ALA A 175 19.17 0.47 -11.22
C ALA A 175 18.69 -0.84 -11.88
N PHE A 176 17.87 -0.74 -12.91
CA PHE A 176 17.34 -1.84 -13.71
C PHE A 176 17.84 -1.70 -15.15
N PRO A 177 19.05 -2.21 -15.45
CA PRO A 177 19.82 -1.81 -16.65
C PRO A 177 19.14 -2.19 -17.97
N ARG A 178 18.32 -3.26 -18.00
CA ARG A 178 17.62 -3.72 -19.19
C ARG A 178 16.21 -3.14 -19.34
N ALA A 179 15.67 -2.55 -18.28
CA ALA A 179 14.29 -2.08 -18.30
C ALA A 179 14.11 -0.82 -19.16
N ASP A 180 12.99 -0.76 -19.87
CA ASP A 180 12.45 0.50 -20.37
C ASP A 180 11.88 1.31 -19.18
N TYR A 181 12.12 2.61 -19.13
CA TYR A 181 11.62 3.48 -18.07
C TYR A 181 10.48 4.33 -18.61
N LEU A 182 9.28 4.16 -18.03
CA LEU A 182 8.03 4.74 -18.52
C LEU A 182 7.47 5.75 -17.53
N VAL A 183 7.04 6.89 -18.01
CA VAL A 183 6.31 7.91 -17.24
C VAL A 183 5.29 8.63 -18.16
N ALA A 184 4.17 9.06 -17.60
CA ALA A 184 3.19 9.86 -18.34
C ALA A 184 3.81 11.18 -18.82
N GLY A 185 3.52 11.55 -20.06
CA GLY A 185 3.98 12.84 -20.61
C GLY A 185 3.48 14.03 -19.78
N ALA A 186 2.25 13.92 -19.28
CA ALA A 186 1.62 14.90 -18.38
C ALA A 186 2.31 15.00 -17.01
N GLU A 187 2.96 13.96 -16.53
CA GLU A 187 3.75 13.97 -15.30
C GLU A 187 5.15 14.55 -15.55
N TRP A 188 5.82 14.05 -16.59
CA TRP A 188 7.19 14.43 -16.86
C TRP A 188 7.38 15.95 -17.11
N ALA A 189 6.51 16.55 -17.92
CA ALA A 189 6.72 17.90 -18.40
C ALA A 189 6.69 18.97 -17.28
N PRO A 190 5.75 18.96 -16.31
CA PRO A 190 5.77 19.89 -15.18
C PRO A 190 6.99 19.72 -14.27
N PHE A 191 7.37 18.49 -13.95
CA PHE A 191 8.57 18.23 -13.14
C PHE A 191 9.85 18.70 -13.84
N TRP A 192 9.97 18.44 -15.15
CA TRP A 192 11.11 18.87 -15.94
C TRP A 192 11.24 20.40 -16.03
N ARG A 193 10.13 21.13 -16.03
CA ARG A 193 10.14 22.60 -15.99
C ARG A 193 10.37 23.18 -14.59
N GLY A 194 10.32 22.35 -13.54
CA GLY A 194 10.41 22.78 -12.15
C GLY A 194 9.12 23.41 -11.61
N ASP A 195 7.98 23.12 -12.23
CA ASP A 195 6.66 23.59 -11.79
C ASP A 195 6.20 22.88 -10.50
N VAL A 196 6.73 21.67 -10.23
CA VAL A 196 6.45 20.86 -9.04
C VAL A 196 7.71 20.75 -8.20
N LEU A 197 7.63 21.23 -6.95
CA LEU A 197 8.77 21.24 -6.02
C LEU A 197 8.58 20.28 -4.84
N VAL A 198 7.33 20.12 -4.36
CA VAL A 198 7.03 19.24 -3.23
C VAL A 198 7.24 17.79 -3.66
N GLY A 199 8.05 17.06 -2.90
CA GLY A 199 8.34 15.66 -3.19
C GLY A 199 9.16 15.39 -4.45
N ALA A 200 9.58 16.43 -5.19
CA ALA A 200 10.32 16.28 -6.44
C ALA A 200 11.65 15.52 -6.24
N PRO A 201 12.02 14.61 -7.16
CA PRO A 201 13.27 13.88 -7.08
C PRO A 201 14.48 14.79 -7.37
N SER A 202 15.67 14.32 -6.97
CA SER A 202 16.93 15.00 -7.25
C SER A 202 17.11 15.26 -8.76
N TRP A 203 17.45 16.51 -9.08
CA TRP A 203 17.72 16.88 -10.47
C TRP A 203 18.87 16.07 -11.05
N ASP A 204 20.00 16.01 -10.34
CA ASP A 204 21.23 15.36 -10.82
C ASP A 204 21.18 13.83 -10.72
N ASP A 205 20.49 13.30 -9.72
CA ASP A 205 20.46 11.85 -9.47
C ASP A 205 19.31 11.13 -10.15
N PHE A 206 18.24 11.87 -10.53
CA PHE A 206 17.07 11.28 -11.18
C PHE A 206 16.65 12.00 -12.45
N MET A 207 16.36 13.32 -12.42
CA MET A 207 15.75 14.00 -13.56
C MET A 207 16.65 14.01 -14.79
N VAL A 208 17.92 14.41 -14.64
CA VAL A 208 18.88 14.43 -15.75
C VAL A 208 19.18 13.02 -16.30
N PRO A 209 19.48 11.99 -15.49
CA PRO A 209 19.60 10.62 -16.00
C PRO A 209 18.33 10.12 -16.68
N MET A 210 17.16 10.39 -16.10
CA MET A 210 15.86 9.96 -16.63
C MET A 210 15.57 10.57 -17.99
N SER A 211 15.90 11.86 -18.22
CA SER A 211 15.68 12.54 -19.51
C SER A 211 16.32 11.84 -20.70
N ARG A 212 17.36 11.04 -20.47
CA ARG A 212 18.13 10.32 -21.50
C ARG A 212 17.56 8.96 -21.87
N VAL A 213 16.67 8.42 -21.02
CA VAL A 213 16.20 7.02 -21.12
C VAL A 213 14.69 6.88 -21.07
N LEU A 214 13.96 7.95 -20.70
CA LEU A 214 12.52 7.88 -20.52
C LEU A 214 11.79 7.58 -21.83
N ARG A 215 10.75 6.79 -21.74
CA ARG A 215 9.67 6.65 -22.72
C ARG A 215 8.41 7.24 -22.13
N ARG A 216 7.77 8.15 -22.85
CA ARG A 216 6.51 8.77 -22.44
C ARG A 216 5.33 8.00 -22.99
N PHE A 217 4.25 7.97 -22.25
CA PHE A 217 2.96 7.46 -22.68
C PHE A 217 1.86 8.50 -22.40
N ASP A 218 0.75 8.33 -23.09
CA ASP A 218 -0.47 9.12 -22.92
C ASP A 218 -1.54 8.30 -22.17
N ASP A 219 -2.65 8.96 -21.84
CA ASP A 219 -3.76 8.32 -21.14
C ASP A 219 -4.31 7.12 -21.93
N HIS A 220 -4.79 6.11 -21.17
CA HIS A 220 -5.28 4.84 -21.70
C HIS A 220 -4.28 4.00 -22.50
N ALA A 221 -2.98 4.31 -22.47
CA ALA A 221 -1.96 3.49 -23.14
C ALA A 221 -1.81 2.11 -22.48
N GLU A 222 -1.70 1.07 -23.29
CA GLU A 222 -1.21 -0.24 -22.83
C GLU A 222 0.33 -0.16 -22.71
N VAL A 223 0.82 0.02 -21.50
CA VAL A 223 2.25 0.24 -21.22
C VAL A 223 3.04 -1.06 -21.07
N TRP A 224 2.34 -2.17 -20.86
CA TRP A 224 2.89 -3.52 -20.77
C TRP A 224 1.75 -4.50 -21.01
N PRO A 225 1.98 -5.73 -21.53
CA PRO A 225 0.90 -6.65 -21.89
C PRO A 225 -0.13 -6.86 -20.78
N GLY A 226 -1.37 -6.41 -21.02
CA GLY A 226 -2.48 -6.43 -20.07
C GLY A 226 -2.37 -5.41 -18.93
N VAL A 227 -1.52 -4.38 -19.07
CA VAL A 227 -1.41 -3.27 -18.12
C VAL A 227 -1.70 -1.95 -18.82
N THR A 228 -2.84 -1.36 -18.46
CA THR A 228 -3.29 -0.07 -19.00
C THR A 228 -3.01 1.04 -18.00
N ALA A 229 -2.45 2.15 -18.46
CA ALA A 229 -2.26 3.36 -17.70
C ALA A 229 -3.52 4.23 -17.77
N LEU A 230 -3.97 4.76 -16.64
CA LEU A 230 -5.02 5.76 -16.53
C LEU A 230 -4.41 6.98 -15.87
N ILE A 231 -4.42 8.13 -16.55
CA ILE A 231 -3.95 9.39 -15.97
C ILE A 231 -5.02 9.88 -15.00
N THR A 232 -4.65 10.01 -13.74
CA THR A 232 -5.52 10.36 -12.60
C THR A 232 -4.89 11.55 -11.86
N PRO A 233 -4.90 12.76 -12.46
CA PRO A 233 -4.19 13.92 -11.95
C PRO A 233 -4.78 14.42 -10.63
N GLY A 234 -3.98 15.18 -9.88
CA GLY A 234 -4.40 15.81 -8.63
C GLY A 234 -3.36 15.64 -7.53
N HIS A 235 -2.93 14.44 -7.20
CA HIS A 235 -1.78 14.22 -6.31
C HIS A 235 -0.50 14.79 -6.94
N SER A 236 -0.29 14.51 -8.21
CA SER A 236 0.67 15.20 -9.08
C SER A 236 0.04 15.48 -10.44
N PRO A 237 0.64 16.32 -11.31
CA PRO A 237 0.01 16.78 -12.54
C PRO A 237 -0.36 15.67 -13.54
N GLY A 238 0.40 14.61 -13.58
CA GLY A 238 0.16 13.45 -14.46
C GLY A 238 0.18 12.14 -13.72
N HIS A 239 -0.18 12.15 -12.41
CA HIS A 239 -0.30 10.94 -11.60
C HIS A 239 -1.04 9.86 -12.38
N THR A 240 -0.54 8.64 -12.33
CA THR A 240 -1.02 7.52 -13.13
C THR A 240 -1.40 6.34 -12.26
N THR A 241 -2.59 5.83 -12.48
CA THR A 241 -3.08 4.54 -11.97
C THR A 241 -2.83 3.45 -13.02
N TYR A 242 -2.38 2.27 -12.62
CA TYR A 242 -2.23 1.13 -13.53
C TYR A 242 -3.31 0.08 -13.27
N VAL A 243 -4.02 -0.32 -14.34
CA VAL A 243 -4.98 -1.42 -14.30
C VAL A 243 -4.33 -2.66 -14.87
N VAL A 244 -4.03 -3.63 -14.01
CA VAL A 244 -3.45 -4.93 -14.38
C VAL A 244 -4.58 -5.93 -14.57
N SER A 245 -4.80 -6.37 -15.81
CA SER A 245 -5.85 -7.32 -16.20
C SER A 245 -5.26 -8.72 -16.40
N ALA A 246 -5.83 -9.73 -15.75
CA ALA A 246 -5.44 -11.13 -15.90
C ALA A 246 -6.30 -11.87 -16.92
N SER A 247 -5.79 -13.01 -17.42
CA SER A 247 -6.44 -13.85 -18.43
C SER A 247 -7.81 -14.40 -18.03
N ASP A 248 -8.08 -14.49 -16.73
CA ASP A 248 -9.36 -14.98 -16.19
C ASP A 248 -10.41 -13.87 -15.96
N GLY A 249 -10.14 -12.64 -16.42
CA GLY A 249 -11.01 -11.48 -16.28
C GLY A 249 -10.98 -10.83 -14.90
N ARG A 250 -10.12 -11.26 -13.96
CA ARG A 250 -9.80 -10.50 -12.74
C ARG A 250 -8.84 -9.37 -13.06
N ARG A 251 -8.92 -8.29 -12.29
CA ARG A 251 -8.03 -7.15 -12.44
C ARG A 251 -7.64 -6.56 -11.10
N ILE A 252 -6.49 -5.88 -11.07
CA ILE A 252 -6.02 -5.10 -9.92
C ILE A 252 -5.78 -3.68 -10.38
N VAL A 253 -6.34 -2.72 -9.64
CA VAL A 253 -6.10 -1.29 -9.78
C VAL A 253 -4.98 -0.90 -8.83
N VAL A 254 -3.80 -0.60 -9.36
CA VAL A 254 -2.66 -0.04 -8.63
C VAL A 254 -2.82 1.47 -8.68
N PHE A 255 -3.43 2.03 -7.63
CA PHE A 255 -3.93 3.41 -7.68
C PHE A 255 -2.91 4.48 -7.24
N GLY A 256 -1.64 4.10 -7.02
CA GLY A 256 -0.59 5.04 -6.63
C GLY A 256 -0.98 5.81 -5.37
N ASP A 257 -0.75 7.10 -5.40
CA ASP A 257 -1.01 8.05 -4.32
C ASP A 257 -2.31 8.84 -4.47
N ALA A 258 -3.21 8.37 -5.35
CA ALA A 258 -4.59 8.84 -5.32
C ALA A 258 -5.23 8.59 -3.93
N PHE A 259 -4.81 7.53 -3.23
CA PHE A 259 -5.21 7.21 -1.86
C PHE A 259 -4.01 6.80 -1.01
N HIS A 260 -3.83 7.43 0.16
CA HIS A 260 -2.77 7.10 1.12
C HIS A 260 -3.28 6.29 2.33
N THR A 261 -4.59 6.26 2.55
CA THR A 261 -5.21 5.53 3.66
C THR A 261 -6.60 5.04 3.25
N PRO A 262 -7.08 3.90 3.78
CA PRO A 262 -8.46 3.45 3.57
C PRO A 262 -9.54 4.48 3.92
N ALA A 263 -9.25 5.43 4.80
CA ALA A 263 -10.15 6.53 5.14
C ALA A 263 -10.61 7.32 3.89
N GLN A 264 -9.71 7.54 2.93
CA GLN A 264 -9.97 8.31 1.73
C GLN A 264 -10.85 7.55 0.71
N LEU A 265 -10.99 6.24 0.84
CA LEU A 265 -11.95 5.47 0.03
C LEU A 265 -13.40 5.78 0.43
N THR A 266 -13.65 6.07 1.71
CA THR A 266 -14.97 6.45 2.23
C THR A 266 -15.18 7.96 2.25
N ARG A 267 -14.11 8.72 2.28
CA ARG A 267 -14.08 10.18 2.30
C ARG A 267 -13.12 10.69 1.22
N PRO A 268 -13.51 10.57 -0.06
CA PRO A 268 -12.67 11.02 -1.18
C PRO A 268 -12.38 12.54 -1.15
N ASP A 269 -13.20 13.29 -0.42
CA ASP A 269 -13.08 14.71 -0.15
C ASP A 269 -11.99 15.09 0.87
N TRP A 270 -11.23 14.14 1.42
CA TRP A 270 -10.11 14.39 2.33
C TRP A 270 -8.77 14.36 1.59
N PRO A 271 -8.26 15.51 1.12
CA PRO A 271 -6.96 15.55 0.46
C PRO A 271 -5.81 15.24 1.44
N SER A 272 -4.67 14.89 0.88
CA SER A 272 -3.40 14.74 1.59
C SER A 272 -2.56 16.02 1.43
N GLY A 273 -1.66 16.29 2.38
CA GLY A 273 -0.79 17.46 2.34
C GLY A 273 0.03 17.60 1.05
N PRO A 274 0.57 16.49 0.47
CA PRO A 274 1.30 16.54 -0.79
C PRO A 274 0.46 16.74 -2.06
N ASP A 275 -0.89 16.66 -1.99
CA ASP A 275 -1.74 16.79 -3.18
C ASP A 275 -1.60 18.20 -3.79
N VAL A 276 -1.18 18.29 -5.06
CA VAL A 276 -0.92 19.59 -5.73
C VAL A 276 -2.20 20.25 -6.23
N ASP A 277 -3.24 19.44 -6.53
CA ASP A 277 -4.57 19.90 -6.94
C ASP A 277 -5.64 19.11 -6.17
N THR A 278 -6.19 19.75 -5.14
CA THR A 278 -7.19 19.12 -4.28
C THR A 278 -8.51 18.83 -4.99
N THR A 279 -8.88 19.62 -6.00
CA THR A 279 -10.08 19.35 -6.82
C THR A 279 -9.84 18.17 -7.74
N GLY A 280 -8.72 18.18 -8.45
CA GLY A 280 -8.35 17.09 -9.35
C GLY A 280 -8.21 15.75 -8.65
N VAL A 281 -7.63 15.71 -7.44
CA VAL A 281 -7.49 14.43 -6.69
C VAL A 281 -8.85 13.88 -6.25
N ILE A 282 -9.83 14.73 -5.92
CA ILE A 282 -11.19 14.28 -5.57
C ILE A 282 -11.90 13.70 -6.80
N GLU A 283 -11.74 14.31 -7.96
CA GLU A 283 -12.26 13.80 -9.23
C GLU A 283 -11.61 12.48 -9.62
N ALA A 284 -10.28 12.38 -9.51
CA ALA A 284 -9.53 11.16 -9.74
C ALA A 284 -10.00 10.03 -8.81
N ARG A 285 -10.16 10.31 -7.50
CA ARG A 285 -10.69 9.36 -6.51
C ARG A 285 -12.09 8.87 -6.86
N THR A 286 -12.98 9.77 -7.31
CA THR A 286 -14.34 9.42 -7.73
C THR A 286 -14.31 8.44 -8.90
N THR A 287 -13.48 8.71 -9.90
CA THR A 287 -13.25 7.82 -11.05
C THR A 287 -12.70 6.45 -10.61
N LEU A 288 -11.70 6.44 -9.72
CA LEU A 288 -11.08 5.21 -9.23
C LEU A 288 -12.02 4.37 -8.34
N LEU A 289 -12.87 5.00 -7.54
CA LEU A 289 -13.91 4.29 -6.79
C LEU A 289 -14.87 3.56 -7.72
N ALA A 290 -15.26 4.17 -8.86
CA ALA A 290 -16.05 3.48 -9.87
C ALA A 290 -15.32 2.26 -10.47
N GLN A 291 -13.99 2.36 -10.70
CA GLN A 291 -13.17 1.24 -11.14
C GLN A 291 -13.10 0.12 -10.08
N LEU A 292 -12.93 0.48 -8.79
CA LEU A 292 -12.82 -0.48 -7.69
C LEU A 292 -14.14 -1.21 -7.38
N ARG A 293 -15.29 -0.57 -7.66
CA ARG A 293 -16.63 -1.19 -7.53
C ARG A 293 -16.92 -2.23 -8.60
N ALA A 294 -16.22 -2.18 -9.72
CA ALA A 294 -16.49 -3.12 -10.81
C ALA A 294 -16.24 -4.58 -10.38
N PRO A 295 -17.03 -5.54 -10.87
CA PRO A 295 -16.90 -6.94 -10.52
C PRO A 295 -15.48 -7.47 -10.75
N ARG A 296 -15.05 -8.44 -9.93
CA ARG A 296 -13.76 -9.12 -10.04
C ARG A 296 -12.54 -8.18 -9.95
N THR A 297 -12.71 -6.98 -9.37
CA THR A 297 -11.66 -5.97 -9.22
C THR A 297 -11.09 -6.01 -7.80
N TYR A 298 -9.77 -5.94 -7.72
CA TYR A 298 -8.97 -5.74 -6.52
C TYR A 298 -8.33 -4.35 -6.59
N GLY A 299 -7.91 -3.84 -5.47
CA GLY A 299 -7.09 -2.63 -5.39
C GLY A 299 -5.74 -2.92 -4.75
N PHE A 300 -4.78 -2.07 -5.05
CA PHE A 300 -3.48 -2.04 -4.38
C PHE A 300 -3.14 -0.59 -4.01
N GLY A 301 -2.84 -0.36 -2.72
CA GLY A 301 -2.36 0.91 -2.16
C GLY A 301 -0.99 0.75 -1.52
N PHE A 302 -0.02 1.56 -1.94
CA PHE A 302 1.34 1.53 -1.41
C PHE A 302 1.38 1.81 0.09
N HIS A 303 0.58 2.79 0.54
CA HIS A 303 0.63 3.34 1.90
C HIS A 303 -0.42 2.76 2.86
N PHE A 304 -1.11 1.68 2.49
CA PHE A 304 -2.18 1.06 3.28
C PHE A 304 -1.67 0.08 4.35
N GLY A 305 -0.59 0.45 5.07
CA GLY A 305 0.00 -0.41 6.08
C GLY A 305 0.30 -1.82 5.56
N ASP A 306 0.11 -2.86 6.39
CA ASP A 306 0.28 -4.26 5.93
C ASP A 306 -1.00 -4.83 5.25
N GLN A 307 -1.92 -3.95 4.79
CA GLN A 307 -3.15 -4.29 4.08
C GLN A 307 -3.18 -3.74 2.64
N ALA A 308 -2.02 -3.73 1.98
CA ALA A 308 -1.85 -3.13 0.65
C ALA A 308 -2.78 -3.73 -0.43
N PHE A 309 -3.11 -5.02 -0.37
CA PHE A 309 -4.04 -5.68 -1.29
C PHE A 309 -5.43 -5.81 -0.68
N GLY A 310 -6.47 -5.35 -1.38
CA GLY A 310 -7.83 -5.41 -0.87
C GLY A 310 -8.89 -5.27 -1.95
N ARG A 311 -10.12 -5.10 -1.49
CA ARG A 311 -11.30 -4.80 -2.30
C ARG A 311 -12.09 -3.69 -1.64
N LEU A 312 -12.75 -2.88 -2.46
CA LEU A 312 -13.80 -2.02 -2.00
C LEU A 312 -15.08 -2.85 -1.89
N VAL A 313 -15.66 -2.92 -0.70
CA VAL A 313 -16.89 -3.68 -0.44
C VAL A 313 -17.87 -2.80 0.33
N ARG A 314 -19.16 -3.12 0.24
CA ARG A 314 -20.14 -2.48 1.13
C ARG A 314 -19.81 -2.83 2.58
N ASP A 315 -19.97 -1.89 3.47
CA ASP A 315 -19.81 -2.14 4.89
C ASP A 315 -20.96 -3.04 5.42
N HIS A 316 -20.90 -3.43 6.68
CA HIS A 316 -21.87 -4.32 7.30
C HIS A 316 -23.25 -3.67 7.53
N THR A 317 -23.36 -2.32 7.44
CA THR A 317 -24.64 -1.60 7.49
C THR A 317 -25.31 -1.56 6.13
N GLY A 318 -24.55 -1.71 5.04
CA GLY A 318 -24.99 -1.64 3.66
C GLY A 318 -25.07 -0.22 3.10
N ASP A 319 -24.87 0.81 3.95
CA ASP A 319 -25.00 2.21 3.58
C ASP A 319 -23.66 2.86 3.17
N GLY A 320 -22.54 2.23 3.55
CA GLY A 320 -21.20 2.71 3.29
C GLY A 320 -20.34 1.70 2.53
N GLU A 321 -19.11 2.10 2.28
CA GLU A 321 -18.06 1.25 1.68
C GLU A 321 -16.86 1.16 2.61
N GLN A 322 -16.13 0.06 2.53
CA GLN A 322 -14.93 -0.13 3.32
C GLN A 322 -13.86 -0.91 2.53
N TRP A 323 -12.62 -0.69 2.91
CA TRP A 323 -11.51 -1.50 2.44
C TRP A 323 -11.54 -2.86 3.13
N GLN A 324 -11.66 -3.92 2.36
CA GLN A 324 -11.54 -5.27 2.83
C GLN A 324 -10.22 -5.87 2.35
N PRO A 325 -9.23 -6.06 3.24
CA PRO A 325 -7.99 -6.71 2.86
C PRO A 325 -8.25 -8.13 2.38
N VAL A 326 -7.55 -8.53 1.31
CA VAL A 326 -7.66 -9.88 0.77
C VAL A 326 -6.47 -10.74 1.20
N PRO A 327 -6.62 -12.07 1.28
CA PRO A 327 -5.52 -12.95 1.59
C PRO A 327 -4.40 -12.83 0.55
N ALA A 328 -3.32 -12.14 0.91
CA ALA A 328 -2.09 -12.04 0.14
C ALA A 328 -0.97 -12.78 0.89
N ARG A 329 -0.30 -13.71 0.19
CA ARG A 329 0.71 -14.55 0.84
C ARG A 329 1.92 -13.72 1.24
N LYS A 330 2.27 -13.74 2.52
CA LYS A 330 3.49 -13.15 3.04
C LYS A 330 4.69 -13.98 2.59
N LEU A 331 5.60 -13.38 1.84
CA LEU A 331 6.84 -14.00 1.37
C LEU A 331 8.00 -13.74 2.32
N LEU A 332 8.14 -12.48 2.76
CA LEU A 332 9.19 -12.03 3.68
C LEU A 332 8.55 -11.10 4.73
N PRO A 333 9.15 -10.99 5.92
CA PRO A 333 8.77 -9.95 6.89
C PRO A 333 9.07 -8.56 6.30
N THR A 334 8.62 -7.52 6.99
CA THR A 334 8.99 -6.14 6.69
C THR A 334 10.53 -6.02 6.63
N PRO A 335 11.11 -5.62 5.49
CA PRO A 335 12.56 -5.71 5.28
C PRO A 335 13.36 -4.64 6.01
N ILE A 336 12.67 -3.61 6.49
CA ILE A 336 13.25 -2.45 7.18
C ILE A 336 12.27 -1.96 8.24
N ARG A 337 12.79 -1.40 9.34
CA ARG A 337 11.98 -0.84 10.42
C ARG A 337 12.46 0.58 10.72
N LEU A 338 11.56 1.39 11.21
CA LEU A 338 11.91 2.66 11.84
C LEU A 338 12.68 2.41 13.13
N PRO A 339 13.55 3.33 13.53
CA PRO A 339 14.33 3.22 14.76
C PRO A 339 13.48 3.20 16.03
#